data_f1b759dcf55556cc1625f7f5be646152
#
_entry.id   f1b759dcf55556cc1625f7f5be646152
#
_cell.length_a   1.000
_cell.length_b   1.000
_cell.length_c   1.000
_cell.angle_alpha   90.00
_cell.angle_beta   90.00
_cell.angle_gamma   90.00
#
_symmetry.space_group_name_H-M   'P 1'
#
loop_
_entity.id
_entity.type
_entity.pdbx_description
1 polymer ?
#
loop_
_entity_poly.entity_id
_entity_poly.type
_entity_poly.pdbx_seq_one_letter_code
_entity_poly.pdbx_strand_id
1 'polypeptide(L)' 'MKKYRCKICGYIYDDAKETVKFEDLPEDWTCPWCGAPKSMFELVEEQKDEKEIIK' A
#
# COMPACT_ATOMS: atom_id res chain seq x y z
N MET A 1 -7.46 6.64 1.87
CA MET A 1 -6.86 5.30 1.92
C MET A 1 -6.11 5.03 0.64
N LYS A 2 -5.01 4.34 0.73
CA LYS A 2 -4.15 4.10 -0.42
C LYS A 2 -3.91 2.62 -0.60
N LYS A 3 -3.63 2.24 -1.83
CA LYS A 3 -3.25 0.87 -2.16
C LYS A 3 -1.92 0.89 -2.88
N TYR A 4 -1.04 0.01 -2.49
CA TYR A 4 0.29 -0.11 -3.07
C TYR A 4 0.46 -1.52 -3.61
N ARG A 5 1.19 -1.64 -4.71
CA ARG A 5 1.38 -2.92 -5.36
C ARG A 5 2.86 -3.24 -5.45
N CYS A 6 3.19 -4.47 -5.09
CA CYS A 6 4.55 -4.97 -5.27
C CYS A 6 4.81 -5.18 -6.75
N LYS A 7 5.85 -4.56 -7.27
CA LYS A 7 6.16 -4.67 -8.70
C LYS A 7 6.66 -6.05 -9.09
N ILE A 8 7.03 -6.86 -8.12
CA ILE A 8 7.64 -8.16 -8.40
C ILE A 8 6.60 -9.27 -8.38
N CYS A 9 5.80 -9.36 -7.31
CA CYS A 9 4.83 -10.46 -7.20
C CYS A 9 3.38 -10.02 -7.32
N GLY A 10 3.12 -8.71 -7.31
CA GLY A 10 1.75 -8.22 -7.43
C GLY A 10 0.97 -8.16 -6.14
N TYR A 11 1.63 -8.34 -5.01
CA TYR A 11 0.97 -8.23 -3.72
C TYR A 11 0.39 -6.82 -3.54
N ILE A 12 -0.84 -6.75 -3.01
CA ILE A 12 -1.50 -5.48 -2.78
C ILE A 12 -1.50 -5.18 -1.29
N TYR A 13 -0.94 -4.04 -0.92
CA TYR A 13 -1.00 -3.55 0.45
C TYR A 13 -2.09 -2.49 0.51
N ASP A 14 -3.16 -2.81 1.20
CA ASP A 14 -4.34 -1.96 1.25
C ASP A 14 -4.41 -1.29 2.63
N ASP A 15 -4.20 0.02 2.67
CA ASP A 15 -4.23 0.77 3.93
C ASP A 15 -5.55 0.58 4.67
N ALA A 16 -6.64 0.38 3.94
CA ALA A 16 -7.94 0.25 4.57
C ALA A 16 -8.09 -1.06 5.33
N LYS A 17 -7.31 -2.07 4.96
CA LYS A 17 -7.39 -3.38 5.58
C LYS A 17 -6.31 -3.62 6.62
N GLU A 18 -5.26 -2.82 6.60
CA GLU A 18 -4.14 -3.02 7.50
C GLU A 18 -4.26 -2.09 8.69
N THR A 19 -3.69 -2.51 9.80
CA THR A 19 -3.70 -1.66 10.99
C THR A 19 -2.68 -0.54 10.92
N VAL A 20 -1.66 -0.69 10.07
CA VAL A 20 -0.61 0.30 9.90
C VAL A 20 -0.62 0.74 8.44
N LYS A 21 -0.56 2.04 8.22
CA LYS A 21 -0.50 2.56 6.86
C LYS A 21 0.84 2.23 6.25
N PHE A 22 0.85 2.06 4.92
CA PHE A 22 2.07 1.74 4.21
C PHE A 22 3.17 2.76 4.50
N GLU A 23 2.81 4.03 4.58
CA GLU A 23 3.77 5.10 4.83
C GLU A 23 4.42 4.99 6.20
N ASP A 24 3.74 4.35 7.15
CA ASP A 24 4.23 4.21 8.51
C ASP A 24 5.06 2.96 8.71
N LEU A 25 5.16 2.11 7.69
CA LEU A 25 5.97 0.90 7.79
C LEU A 25 7.46 1.26 7.88
N PRO A 26 8.25 0.47 8.60
CA PRO A 26 9.69 0.72 8.66
C PRO A 26 10.32 0.58 7.29
N GLU A 27 11.46 1.23 7.09
CA GLU A 27 12.10 1.20 5.80
C GLU A 27 12.62 -0.19 5.43
N ASP A 28 12.89 -1.02 6.43
CA ASP A 28 13.36 -2.37 6.17
C ASP A 28 12.23 -3.37 6.02
N TRP A 29 10.99 -2.90 5.99
CA TRP A 29 9.85 -3.77 5.75
C TRP A 29 9.92 -4.35 4.34
N THR A 30 9.57 -5.60 4.21
CA THR A 30 9.62 -6.28 2.92
C THR A 30 8.28 -6.91 2.62
N CYS A 31 8.08 -7.22 1.34
CA CYS A 31 6.87 -7.89 0.88
C CYS A 31 6.74 -9.25 1.57
N PRO A 32 5.59 -9.54 2.20
CA PRO A 32 5.42 -10.84 2.87
C PRO A 32 5.32 -12.01 1.89
N TRP A 33 5.09 -11.73 0.61
CA TRP A 33 4.96 -12.80 -0.37
C TRP A 33 6.29 -13.15 -1.03
N CYS A 34 7.04 -12.13 -1.45
CA CYS A 34 8.25 -12.39 -2.23
C CYS A 34 9.50 -11.80 -1.59
N GLY A 35 9.36 -11.02 -0.51
CA GLY A 35 10.51 -10.43 0.15
C GLY A 35 11.08 -9.20 -0.51
N ALA A 36 10.39 -8.64 -1.50
CA ALA A 36 10.87 -7.44 -2.17
C ALA A 36 10.91 -6.27 -1.18
N PRO A 37 11.87 -5.35 -1.36
CA PRO A 37 11.97 -4.22 -0.46
C PRO A 37 10.79 -3.27 -0.64
N LYS A 38 10.57 -2.44 0.38
CA LYS A 38 9.47 -1.48 0.37
C LYS A 38 9.54 -0.58 -0.87
N SER A 39 10.74 -0.27 -1.33
CA SER A 39 10.92 0.62 -2.47
C SER A 39 10.39 0.02 -3.77
N MET A 40 10.13 -1.27 -3.80
CA MET A 40 9.58 -1.92 -4.98
C MET A 40 8.07 -1.83 -5.06
N PHE A 41 7.45 -1.18 -4.11
CA PHE A 41 6.00 -0.97 -4.12
C PHE A 41 5.68 0.35 -4.79
N GLU A 42 4.60 0.37 -5.53
CA GLU A 42 4.12 1.58 -6.19
C GLU A 42 2.70 1.89 -5.76
N LEU A 43 2.37 3.16 -5.69
CA LEU A 43 1.02 3.59 -5.38
C LEU A 43 0.15 3.36 -6.59
N VAL A 44 -0.85 2.49 -6.46
CA VAL A 44 -1.73 2.18 -7.57
C VAL A 44 -3.13 2.75 -7.39
N GLU A 45 -3.50 3.08 -6.16
CA GLU A 45 -4.81 3.67 -5.91
C GLU A 45 -4.73 4.55 -4.68
N GLU A 46 -5.32 5.74 -4.79
CA GLU A 46 -5.40 6.66 -3.66
C GLU A 46 -6.83 7.13 -3.54
N GLN A 47 -7.47 6.85 -2.41
CA GLN A 47 -8.83 7.27 -2.14
C GLN A 47 -8.84 8.26 -1.02
N LYS A 48 -9.69 9.26 -1.16
CA LYS A 48 -9.89 10.24 -0.10
C LYS A 48 -11.09 9.85 0.72
N ASP A 49 -11.04 10.17 1.98
CA ASP A 49 -12.10 9.77 2.87
C ASP A 49 -13.39 10.50 2.62
N GLU A 50 -13.28 11.73 2.23
CA GLU A 50 -14.49 12.50 2.07
C GLU A 50 -15.06 12.41 0.68
N LYS A 51 -14.96 12.41 0.64
CA LYS A 51 -15.47 12.43 -0.14
C LYS A 51 -16.11 12.28 -1.02
N GLU A 52 -16.07 12.26 -1.00
CA GLU A 52 -16.50 11.98 -1.60
C GLU A 52 -17.49 12.13 -2.15
N ILE A 53 -17.79 12.39 -2.13
CA ILE A 53 -18.68 12.41 -2.41
C ILE A 53 -19.29 12.84 -3.28
N ILE A 54 -19.38 13.20 -3.51
CA ILE A 54 -19.94 13.51 -4.21
C ILE A 54 -20.38 13.41 -5.14
N LYS A 55 -20.42 13.30 -5.40
CA LYS A 55 -20.76 13.14 -6.19
C LYS A 55 -21.32 13.02 -6.52
#